data_a79b960aa0f68de76bc5a93adb8b55e1
#
_entry.id   a79b960aa0f68de76bc5a93adb8b55e1
#
_cell.length_a   1.000
_cell.length_b   1.000
_cell.length_c   1.000
_cell.angle_alpha   90.00
_cell.angle_beta   90.00
_cell.angle_gamma   90.00
#
_symmetry.space_group_name_H-M   'P 1'
#
loop_
_entity.id
_entity.type
_entity.pdbx_description
1 polymer ?
#
loop_
_entity_poly.entity_id
_entity_poly.type
_entity_poly.pdbx_seq_one_letter_code
_entity_poly.pdbx_strand_id
1 'polypeptide(L)'
;MKQIKKIEIKNYRSIKTQTIENIKDLNIFSGGNDVGKSNVLRALDLFFNDKDVDFSKEFNIARKAEIKKQREKQIISIKLWFNNDTYKNLPKTFSVKKIWDKSGKIINVQNDIGTWLKSHSNITEKQAQTSLSLYLNRFRLKYIPAIKDDVCFNHLLIELYNAIVENTIGSLEEFELTLDSFNQKLLELSKDLSQTFKELTGIESAINIPTNVNDLARRLSVETYTKDSNAIPLFNRGDGVRMQYIPSILNFISTIEKNKWHIWAIDEPETSCEYAKTSTLAKDFVKEYCLKNQVFISSHSFHFISLEDEKISRYRVCIKEEKSNIINVKSDLFSDSELQSELGVYELLSGLQGVYDKFIQDHNLLQENIQLINNLQKTLLLFEGKSDKILFKKAITKLYPGRIQDFCFAEDADQKKGGVVGEGANSLYGFLTSHIPKISSINKKIIAIFDNDTEGKNQYNKIKKDFSMIYQPKMIGDKEVLKHQKYDVHIFCLQPPRFRENFINKEQKYCYLSTELLLQDSNIPENKRDNIPHTSPPLFSFKNDADKVAFANDVANNADYSGFSNTLEMIFNI
;
A
#
# COMPACT_ATOMS: atom_id res chain seq x y z
N MET A 1 -23.40 11.80 1.73
CA MET A 1 -23.93 13.06 1.17
C MET A 1 -23.01 14.20 1.58
N LYS A 2 -22.49 14.96 0.62
CA LYS A 2 -21.50 16.04 0.87
C LYS A 2 -22.16 17.22 1.53
N GLN A 3 -21.78 17.49 2.76
CA GLN A 3 -22.39 18.60 3.53
C GLN A 3 -21.68 19.93 3.23
N ILE A 4 -20.34 19.94 3.24
CA ILE A 4 -19.54 21.12 2.89
C ILE A 4 -19.29 21.11 1.39
N LYS A 5 -19.58 22.24 0.72
CA LYS A 5 -19.43 22.42 -0.71
C LYS A 5 -18.27 23.34 -1.09
N LYS A 6 -17.99 24.32 -0.23
CA LYS A 6 -16.98 25.36 -0.49
C LYS A 6 -16.48 25.94 0.83
N ILE A 7 -15.21 26.33 0.87
CA ILE A 7 -14.53 26.90 2.03
C ILE A 7 -13.88 28.22 1.61
N GLU A 8 -14.04 29.29 2.37
CA GLU A 8 -13.26 30.52 2.27
C GLU A 8 -12.54 30.76 3.59
N ILE A 9 -11.23 30.97 3.53
CA ILE A 9 -10.38 31.27 4.67
C ILE A 9 -9.69 32.62 4.43
N LYS A 10 -9.76 33.53 5.42
CA LYS A 10 -9.10 34.84 5.35
C LYS A 10 -8.28 35.12 6.60
N ASN A 11 -7.03 35.54 6.39
CA ASN A 11 -6.08 36.01 7.39
C ASN A 11 -5.73 34.98 8.47
N TYR A 12 -5.73 33.69 8.13
CA TYR A 12 -5.43 32.63 9.07
C TYR A 12 -4.09 31.96 8.76
N ARG A 13 -3.13 32.05 9.66
CA ARG A 13 -1.78 31.49 9.54
C ARG A 13 -1.10 31.90 8.21
N SER A 14 -0.65 30.95 7.39
CA SER A 14 -0.06 31.22 6.08
C SER A 14 -1.10 31.63 5.01
N ILE A 15 -2.41 31.45 5.28
CA ILE A 15 -3.47 31.72 4.33
C ILE A 15 -3.95 33.18 4.47
N LYS A 16 -3.63 34.03 3.48
CA LYS A 16 -4.12 35.41 3.44
C LYS A 16 -5.58 35.46 2.99
N THR A 17 -5.89 34.88 1.83
CA THR A 17 -7.24 34.71 1.29
C THR A 17 -7.25 33.58 0.32
N GLN A 18 -8.00 32.54 0.62
CA GLN A 18 -8.18 31.38 -0.24
C GLN A 18 -9.64 30.94 -0.28
N THR A 19 -10.07 30.55 -1.47
CA THR A 19 -11.37 29.95 -1.70
C THR A 19 -11.17 28.55 -2.29
N ILE A 20 -11.67 27.54 -1.60
CA ILE A 20 -11.54 26.13 -1.97
C ILE A 20 -12.90 25.66 -2.47
N GLU A 21 -12.95 25.30 -3.74
CA GLU A 21 -14.14 24.85 -4.45
C GLU A 21 -14.03 23.36 -4.81
N ASN A 22 -15.10 22.78 -5.34
CA ASN A 22 -15.18 21.38 -5.74
C ASN A 22 -14.89 20.39 -4.60
N ILE A 23 -15.31 20.70 -3.39
CA ILE A 23 -15.17 19.81 -2.24
C ILE A 23 -16.04 18.57 -2.46
N LYS A 24 -15.43 17.40 -2.23
CA LYS A 24 -16.02 16.08 -2.41
C LYS A 24 -16.01 15.26 -1.11
N ASP A 25 -16.23 13.96 -1.22
CA ASP A 25 -16.24 13.07 -0.05
C ASP A 25 -14.84 12.92 0.54
N LEU A 26 -13.83 12.75 -0.30
CA LEU A 26 -12.40 12.79 0.07
C LEU A 26 -11.72 14.00 -0.55
N ASN A 27 -11.06 14.80 0.27
CA ASN A 27 -10.37 16.02 -0.14
C ASN A 27 -8.91 15.94 0.29
N ILE A 28 -7.99 15.88 -0.67
CA ILE A 28 -6.56 15.65 -0.44
C ILE A 28 -5.79 16.93 -0.72
N PHE A 29 -5.08 17.44 0.30
CA PHE A 29 -4.20 18.60 0.20
C PHE A 29 -2.75 18.13 0.15
N SER A 30 -2.10 18.30 -0.99
CA SER A 30 -0.72 17.89 -1.25
C SER A 30 0.21 19.07 -1.51
N GLY A 31 1.49 18.89 -1.37
CA GLY A 31 2.52 19.92 -1.59
C GLY A 31 3.71 19.72 -0.66
N GLY A 32 4.74 20.56 -0.78
CA GLY A 32 5.95 20.53 0.05
C GLY A 32 5.70 20.68 1.56
N ASN A 33 6.76 20.52 2.34
CA ASN A 33 6.68 20.79 3.78
C ASN A 33 6.48 22.29 4.03
N ASP A 34 5.77 22.61 5.10
CA ASP A 34 5.53 23.99 5.59
C ASP A 34 4.81 24.94 4.61
N VAL A 35 4.16 24.40 3.57
CA VAL A 35 3.39 25.22 2.61
C VAL A 35 1.98 25.59 3.11
N GLY A 36 1.56 25.05 4.25
CA GLY A 36 0.28 25.39 4.87
C GLY A 36 -0.85 24.40 4.64
N LYS A 37 -0.58 23.15 4.24
CA LYS A 37 -1.59 22.07 4.10
C LYS A 37 -2.43 21.90 5.35
N SER A 38 -1.78 21.71 6.50
CA SER A 38 -2.42 21.56 7.81
C SER A 38 -3.26 22.76 8.22
N ASN A 39 -3.00 23.95 7.69
CA ASN A 39 -3.74 25.16 8.06
C ASN A 39 -5.17 25.14 7.52
N VAL A 40 -5.45 24.43 6.43
CA VAL A 40 -6.83 24.19 5.96
C VAL A 40 -7.59 23.32 6.93
N LEU A 41 -6.98 22.22 7.39
CA LEU A 41 -7.57 21.27 8.34
C LEU A 41 -7.83 21.94 9.70
N ARG A 42 -6.88 22.74 10.17
CA ARG A 42 -7.01 23.53 11.41
C ARG A 42 -8.06 24.62 11.29
N ALA A 43 -8.26 25.22 10.12
CA ALA A 43 -9.33 26.18 9.90
C ALA A 43 -10.73 25.54 10.02
N LEU A 44 -10.89 24.30 9.53
CA LEU A 44 -12.11 23.54 9.73
C LEU A 44 -12.33 23.22 11.22
N ASP A 45 -11.27 22.79 11.92
CA ASP A 45 -11.30 22.52 13.36
C ASP A 45 -11.68 23.76 14.16
N LEU A 46 -11.12 24.91 13.82
CA LEU A 46 -11.46 26.20 14.43
C LEU A 46 -12.94 26.58 14.20
N PHE A 47 -13.46 26.32 13.00
CA PHE A 47 -14.85 26.65 12.67
C PHE A 47 -15.87 25.78 13.40
N PHE A 48 -15.68 24.46 13.46
CA PHE A 48 -16.68 23.54 14.00
C PHE A 48 -16.60 23.38 15.52
N ASN A 49 -15.41 23.51 16.10
CA ASN A 49 -15.20 23.29 17.53
C ASN A 49 -15.15 24.60 18.34
N ASP A 50 -15.49 25.74 17.73
CA ASP A 50 -15.57 27.07 18.36
C ASP A 50 -14.37 27.42 19.25
N LYS A 51 -13.18 27.04 18.78
CA LYS A 51 -11.93 27.24 19.52
C LYS A 51 -11.55 28.72 19.59
N ASP A 52 -10.97 29.12 20.71
CA ASP A 52 -10.27 30.40 20.83
C ASP A 52 -8.96 30.35 20.01
N VAL A 53 -8.56 31.50 19.48
CA VAL A 53 -7.39 31.68 18.62
C VAL A 53 -6.32 32.46 19.39
N ASP A 54 -5.08 31.95 19.43
CA ASP A 54 -3.94 32.80 19.78
C ASP A 54 -3.66 33.75 18.61
N PHE A 55 -4.33 34.89 18.64
CA PHE A 55 -4.31 35.85 17.55
C PHE A 55 -2.89 36.35 17.22
N SER A 56 -2.00 36.39 18.21
CA SER A 56 -0.61 36.82 18.02
C SER A 56 0.19 35.89 17.10
N LYS A 57 -0.11 34.59 17.17
CA LYS A 57 0.54 33.51 16.42
C LYS A 57 -0.21 33.08 15.15
N GLU A 58 -1.54 33.20 15.18
CA GLU A 58 -2.39 32.63 14.13
C GLU A 58 -2.91 33.63 13.12
N PHE A 59 -2.79 34.95 13.39
CA PHE A 59 -3.12 35.97 12.41
C PHE A 59 -2.05 36.03 11.30
N ASN A 60 -2.48 36.10 10.03
CA ASN A 60 -1.61 36.04 8.87
C ASN A 60 -0.53 37.11 8.88
N ILE A 61 0.74 36.70 8.80
CA ILE A 61 1.92 37.59 8.91
C ILE A 61 1.98 38.58 7.75
N ALA A 62 1.71 38.15 6.51
CA ALA A 62 1.72 39.01 5.34
C ALA A 62 0.64 40.09 5.46
N ARG A 63 -0.55 39.76 5.96
CA ARG A 63 -1.61 40.74 6.23
C ARG A 63 -1.20 41.68 7.36
N LYS A 64 -0.53 41.18 8.41
CA LYS A 64 -0.04 41.99 9.52
C LYS A 64 0.96 43.06 9.03
N ALA A 65 1.85 42.73 8.12
CA ALA A 65 2.81 43.66 7.51
C ALA A 65 2.15 44.75 6.64
N GLU A 66 1.02 44.47 6.02
CA GLU A 66 0.26 45.40 5.16
C GLU A 66 -0.52 46.46 5.97
N ILE A 67 -0.76 46.25 7.25
CA ILE A 67 -1.55 47.15 8.07
C ILE A 67 -0.73 48.42 8.41
N LYS A 68 -1.04 49.50 7.72
CA LYS A 68 -0.38 50.81 7.91
C LYS A 68 -1.09 51.73 8.90
N LYS A 69 -2.37 51.51 9.17
CA LYS A 69 -3.18 52.36 10.04
C LYS A 69 -3.71 51.57 11.24
N GLN A 70 -3.59 52.10 12.45
CA GLN A 70 -4.07 51.48 13.68
C GLN A 70 -5.58 51.17 13.70
N ARG A 71 -6.37 51.81 12.84
CA ARG A 71 -7.84 51.64 12.72
C ARG A 71 -8.27 50.55 11.76
N GLU A 72 -7.35 49.87 11.03
CA GLU A 72 -7.74 48.79 10.17
C GLU A 72 -8.13 47.54 10.99
N LYS A 73 -9.32 47.00 10.69
CA LYS A 73 -9.83 45.81 11.39
C LYS A 73 -8.92 44.60 11.13
N GLN A 74 -8.35 44.08 12.19
CA GLN A 74 -7.59 42.84 12.17
C GLN A 74 -8.53 41.71 12.56
N ILE A 75 -8.96 40.93 11.59
CA ILE A 75 -9.90 39.83 11.78
C ILE A 75 -9.44 38.58 11.02
N ILE A 76 -9.67 37.43 11.61
CA ILE A 76 -9.65 36.13 10.94
C ILE A 76 -11.08 35.79 10.58
N SER A 77 -11.34 35.27 9.40
CA SER A 77 -12.67 34.79 9.06
C SER A 77 -12.62 33.50 8.26
N ILE A 78 -13.55 32.59 8.60
CA ILE A 78 -13.78 31.33 7.92
C ILE A 78 -15.24 31.27 7.52
N LYS A 79 -15.50 31.02 6.24
CA LYS A 79 -16.84 30.91 5.68
C LYS A 79 -16.99 29.56 4.98
N LEU A 80 -18.03 28.82 5.38
CA LEU A 80 -18.35 27.52 4.80
C LEU A 80 -19.71 27.61 4.09
N TRP A 81 -19.81 26.95 2.95
CA TRP A 81 -21.08 26.75 2.24
C TRP A 81 -21.53 25.32 2.40
N PHE A 82 -22.81 25.17 2.73
CA PHE A 82 -23.43 23.89 3.07
C PHE A 82 -24.51 23.50 2.06
N ASN A 83 -24.62 22.20 1.80
CA ASN A 83 -25.78 21.62 1.13
C ASN A 83 -26.81 21.19 2.16
N ASN A 84 -28.08 21.52 1.94
CA ASN A 84 -29.16 21.12 2.81
C ASN A 84 -30.28 20.43 2.03
N ASP A 85 -30.45 19.15 2.30
CA ASP A 85 -31.55 18.35 1.76
C ASP A 85 -32.49 17.87 2.86
N THR A 86 -32.27 18.29 4.12
CA THR A 86 -32.96 17.74 5.30
C THR A 86 -33.93 18.71 5.90
N TYR A 87 -33.59 20.00 5.99
CA TYR A 87 -34.38 21.00 6.72
C TYR A 87 -35.12 21.91 5.74
N LYS A 88 -36.48 21.82 5.73
CA LYS A 88 -37.35 22.58 4.82
C LYS A 88 -37.31 24.09 5.06
N ASN A 89 -36.98 24.52 6.29
CA ASN A 89 -36.91 25.94 6.66
C ASN A 89 -35.53 26.58 6.38
N LEU A 90 -34.70 25.92 5.59
CA LEU A 90 -33.41 26.40 5.13
C LEU A 90 -33.30 26.29 3.61
N PRO A 91 -32.55 27.19 2.95
CA PRO A 91 -32.27 27.05 1.52
C PRO A 91 -31.51 25.79 1.22
N LYS A 92 -31.60 25.27 -0.02
CA LYS A 92 -30.83 24.09 -0.47
C LYS A 92 -29.34 24.28 -0.33
N THR A 93 -28.85 25.50 -0.49
CA THR A 93 -27.45 25.86 -0.28
C THR A 93 -27.42 27.17 0.48
N PHE A 94 -26.64 27.23 1.53
CA PHE A 94 -26.46 28.44 2.35
C PHE A 94 -25.04 28.50 2.88
N SER A 95 -24.62 29.65 3.40
CA SER A 95 -23.30 29.84 3.98
C SER A 95 -23.35 30.34 5.41
N VAL A 96 -22.34 29.92 6.17
CA VAL A 96 -22.09 30.43 7.52
C VAL A 96 -20.66 30.93 7.59
N LYS A 97 -20.47 32.15 8.15
CA LYS A 97 -19.17 32.78 8.33
C LYS A 97 -18.97 33.10 9.81
N LYS A 98 -17.88 32.61 10.38
CA LYS A 98 -17.40 32.95 11.73
C LYS A 98 -16.23 33.92 11.64
N ILE A 99 -16.18 34.90 12.54
CA ILE A 99 -15.21 35.98 12.57
C ILE A 99 -14.60 36.07 13.97
N TRP A 100 -13.27 36.03 14.02
CA TRP A 100 -12.46 36.23 15.23
C TRP A 100 -11.69 37.55 15.14
N ASP A 101 -11.61 38.25 16.27
CA ASP A 101 -10.82 39.47 16.39
C ASP A 101 -9.56 39.27 17.24
N LYS A 102 -8.93 40.38 17.64
CA LYS A 102 -7.68 40.35 18.44
C LYS A 102 -7.84 39.71 19.83
N SER A 103 -9.06 39.58 20.34
CA SER A 103 -9.31 38.88 21.60
C SER A 103 -9.19 37.36 21.46
N GLY A 104 -9.09 36.88 20.22
CA GLY A 104 -9.08 35.47 19.90
C GLY A 104 -10.43 34.78 19.95
N LYS A 105 -11.48 35.52 20.28
CA LYS A 105 -12.85 35.00 20.40
C LYS A 105 -13.68 35.26 19.16
N ILE A 106 -14.72 34.45 18.97
CA ILE A 106 -15.72 34.69 17.93
C ILE A 106 -16.51 35.92 18.28
N ILE A 107 -16.43 36.97 17.47
CA ILE A 107 -17.17 38.21 17.64
C ILE A 107 -18.43 38.31 16.81
N ASN A 108 -18.54 37.50 15.75
CA ASN A 108 -19.67 37.55 14.85
C ASN A 108 -19.85 36.22 14.09
N VAL A 109 -21.10 35.78 13.98
CA VAL A 109 -21.50 34.66 13.14
C VAL A 109 -22.55 35.18 12.13
N GLN A 110 -22.22 35.15 10.87
CA GLN A 110 -23.03 35.63 9.76
C GLN A 110 -23.54 34.47 8.92
N ASN A 111 -24.75 34.60 8.38
CA ASN A 111 -25.29 33.68 7.39
C ASN A 111 -25.99 34.45 6.27
N ASP A 112 -26.27 33.80 5.14
CA ASP A 112 -26.97 34.41 4.01
C ASP A 112 -28.45 33.98 3.89
N ILE A 113 -28.99 33.34 4.91
CA ILE A 113 -30.37 32.84 4.93
C ILE A 113 -31.39 34.00 4.89
N GLY A 114 -31.06 35.18 5.46
CA GLY A 114 -31.92 36.34 5.45
C GLY A 114 -32.33 36.82 4.06
N THR A 115 -31.46 36.68 3.07
CA THR A 115 -31.75 37.01 1.66
C THR A 115 -32.80 36.06 1.09
N TRP A 116 -32.69 34.78 1.41
CA TRP A 116 -33.63 33.75 0.96
C TRP A 116 -35.00 33.89 1.63
N LEU A 117 -35.07 34.29 2.93
CA LEU A 117 -36.31 34.53 3.65
C LEU A 117 -37.18 35.63 3.02
N LYS A 118 -36.57 36.64 2.37
CA LYS A 118 -37.35 37.70 1.68
C LYS A 118 -38.27 37.15 0.59
N SER A 119 -37.94 36.03 0.01
CA SER A 119 -38.74 35.35 -1.04
C SER A 119 -39.57 34.17 -0.49
N HIS A 120 -39.53 33.89 0.80
CA HIS A 120 -40.20 32.77 1.46
C HIS A 120 -40.97 33.26 2.73
N SER A 121 -41.95 34.12 2.53
CA SER A 121 -42.71 34.80 3.59
C SER A 121 -43.50 33.88 4.54
N ASN A 122 -43.68 32.62 4.15
CA ASN A 122 -44.28 31.58 4.98
C ASN A 122 -43.35 31.01 6.08
N ILE A 123 -42.06 31.37 6.08
CA ILE A 123 -41.08 30.93 7.07
C ILE A 123 -40.62 32.14 7.88
N THR A 124 -40.77 32.06 9.19
CA THR A 124 -40.30 33.12 10.08
C THR A 124 -38.80 33.03 10.31
N GLU A 125 -38.17 34.17 10.59
CA GLU A 125 -36.73 34.21 10.91
C GLU A 125 -36.38 33.30 12.08
N LYS A 126 -37.22 33.24 13.11
CA LYS A 126 -37.04 32.35 14.26
C LYS A 126 -37.02 30.87 13.86
N GLN A 127 -37.93 30.45 12.97
CA GLN A 127 -37.97 29.07 12.47
C GLN A 127 -36.71 28.74 11.67
N ALA A 128 -36.24 29.66 10.83
CA ALA A 128 -35.00 29.47 10.06
C ALA A 128 -33.76 29.39 10.97
N GLN A 129 -33.66 30.28 11.99
CA GLN A 129 -32.53 30.25 12.93
C GLN A 129 -32.53 28.98 13.79
N THR A 130 -33.70 28.51 14.25
CA THR A 130 -33.83 27.24 14.95
C THR A 130 -33.36 26.07 14.07
N SER A 131 -33.82 26.05 12.81
CA SER A 131 -33.42 25.01 11.86
C SER A 131 -31.92 25.08 11.54
N LEU A 132 -31.32 26.28 11.46
CA LEU A 132 -29.88 26.46 11.27
C LEU A 132 -29.10 25.91 12.47
N SER A 133 -29.50 26.21 13.68
CA SER A 133 -28.86 25.68 14.89
C SER A 133 -28.93 24.15 14.95
N LEU A 134 -30.10 23.57 14.67
CA LEU A 134 -30.27 22.11 14.60
C LEU A 134 -29.42 21.48 13.49
N TYR A 135 -29.33 22.14 12.33
CA TYR A 135 -28.52 21.71 11.23
C TYR A 135 -27.04 21.69 11.61
N LEU A 136 -26.51 22.78 12.16
CA LEU A 136 -25.10 22.90 12.56
C LEU A 136 -24.72 21.94 13.69
N ASN A 137 -25.63 21.68 14.63
CA ASN A 137 -25.44 20.76 15.75
C ASN A 137 -25.33 19.28 15.31
N ARG A 138 -25.68 18.97 14.07
CA ARG A 138 -25.46 17.62 13.52
C ARG A 138 -24.02 17.35 13.14
N PHE A 139 -23.19 18.38 12.93
CA PHE A 139 -21.81 18.19 12.57
C PHE A 139 -20.98 17.76 13.75
N ARG A 140 -20.11 16.79 13.50
CA ARG A 140 -19.09 16.32 14.40
C ARG A 140 -17.75 16.33 13.63
N LEU A 141 -16.95 17.36 13.83
CA LEU A 141 -15.63 17.42 13.24
C LEU A 141 -14.58 16.86 14.19
N LYS A 142 -13.74 15.94 13.69
CA LYS A 142 -12.56 15.46 14.39
C LYS A 142 -11.29 15.84 13.62
N TYR A 143 -10.45 16.62 14.27
CA TYR A 143 -9.10 16.93 13.79
C TYR A 143 -8.08 15.98 14.43
N ILE A 144 -7.30 15.31 13.60
CA ILE A 144 -6.18 14.43 13.98
C ILE A 144 -4.89 15.08 13.48
N PRO A 145 -3.98 15.51 14.38
CA PRO A 145 -2.73 16.16 13.99
C PRO A 145 -1.73 15.17 13.37
N ALA A 146 -0.68 15.69 12.70
CA ALA A 146 0.37 14.87 12.13
C ALA A 146 1.13 14.07 13.21
N ILE A 147 1.46 14.74 14.34
CA ILE A 147 2.02 14.06 15.52
C ILE A 147 0.87 13.48 16.33
N LYS A 148 0.79 12.17 16.34
CA LYS A 148 -0.27 11.39 16.99
C LYS A 148 0.30 10.72 18.24
N ASP A 149 0.48 11.53 19.27
CA ASP A 149 0.99 11.10 20.56
C ASP A 149 -0.05 10.31 21.39
N ASP A 150 0.37 9.81 22.53
CA ASP A 150 -0.50 9.06 23.44
C ASP A 150 -1.68 9.90 23.94
N VAL A 151 -1.50 11.22 24.05
CA VAL A 151 -2.57 12.14 24.45
C VAL A 151 -3.69 12.18 23.41
N CYS A 152 -3.30 12.29 22.12
CA CYS A 152 -4.26 12.26 21.01
C CYS A 152 -5.03 10.93 20.98
N PHE A 153 -4.34 9.81 21.17
CA PHE A 153 -4.96 8.49 21.18
C PHE A 153 -5.89 8.28 22.37
N ASN A 154 -5.48 8.69 23.57
CA ASN A 154 -6.32 8.63 24.76
C ASN A 154 -7.61 9.46 24.62
N HIS A 155 -7.52 10.65 24.01
CA HIS A 155 -8.72 11.44 23.70
C HIS A 155 -9.68 10.71 22.76
N LEU A 156 -9.15 9.98 21.76
CA LEU A 156 -10.00 9.17 20.87
C LEU A 156 -10.68 8.01 21.60
N LEU A 157 -9.99 7.35 22.54
CA LEU A 157 -10.57 6.30 23.36
C LEU A 157 -11.68 6.84 24.28
N ILE A 158 -11.48 8.03 24.85
CA ILE A 158 -12.52 8.71 25.65
C ILE A 158 -13.76 9.01 24.78
N GLU A 159 -13.57 9.53 23.59
CA GLU A 159 -14.68 9.78 22.66
C GLU A 159 -15.40 8.50 22.24
N LEU A 160 -14.65 7.44 21.96
CA LEU A 160 -15.21 6.13 21.67
C LEU A 160 -16.09 5.63 22.82
N TYR A 161 -15.58 5.74 24.05
CA TYR A 161 -16.32 5.33 25.23
C TYR A 161 -17.60 6.15 25.41
N ASN A 162 -17.50 7.49 25.28
CA ASN A 162 -18.66 8.37 25.39
C ASN A 162 -19.72 8.04 24.33
N ALA A 163 -19.32 7.80 23.09
CA ALA A 163 -20.25 7.41 22.02
C ALA A 163 -20.94 6.06 22.32
N ILE A 164 -20.22 5.10 22.89
CA ILE A 164 -20.79 3.81 23.31
C ILE A 164 -21.80 4.02 24.44
N VAL A 165 -21.46 4.82 25.47
CA VAL A 165 -22.35 5.10 26.61
C VAL A 165 -23.61 5.81 26.14
N GLU A 166 -23.50 6.89 25.37
CA GLU A 166 -24.64 7.61 24.82
C GLU A 166 -25.57 6.71 23.98
N ASN A 167 -25.01 5.83 23.19
CA ASN A 167 -25.80 4.90 22.37
C ASN A 167 -26.45 3.77 23.17
N THR A 168 -25.89 3.40 24.31
CA THR A 168 -26.34 2.25 25.12
C THR A 168 -27.30 2.67 26.23
N ILE A 169 -27.03 3.78 26.91
CA ILE A 169 -27.73 4.22 28.10
C ILE A 169 -28.67 5.40 27.78
N GLY A 170 -28.41 6.13 26.69
CA GLY A 170 -29.22 7.26 26.23
C GLY A 170 -28.60 8.64 26.52
N SER A 171 -27.93 8.83 27.66
CA SER A 171 -27.17 10.04 27.93
C SER A 171 -26.01 9.81 28.88
N LEU A 172 -24.98 10.65 28.77
CA LEU A 172 -23.85 10.64 29.71
C LEU A 172 -24.28 11.04 31.11
N GLU A 173 -25.23 11.97 31.21
CA GLU A 173 -25.77 12.45 32.48
C GLU A 173 -26.49 11.34 33.26
N GLU A 174 -27.30 10.53 32.59
CA GLU A 174 -27.97 9.38 33.20
C GLU A 174 -26.97 8.32 33.69
N PHE A 175 -25.89 8.09 32.91
CA PHE A 175 -24.82 7.21 33.33
C PHE A 175 -24.07 7.76 34.58
N GLU A 176 -23.75 9.07 34.60
CA GLU A 176 -23.07 9.70 35.72
C GLU A 176 -23.90 9.63 37.01
N LEU A 177 -25.22 9.87 36.94
CA LEU A 177 -26.11 9.69 38.08
C LEU A 177 -26.13 8.27 38.62
N THR A 178 -26.08 7.28 37.73
CA THR A 178 -25.99 5.87 38.10
C THR A 178 -24.65 5.55 38.74
N LEU A 179 -23.55 6.08 38.22
CA LEU A 179 -22.21 5.95 38.75
C LEU A 179 -22.07 6.58 40.12
N ASP A 180 -22.62 7.78 40.32
CA ASP A 180 -22.63 8.46 41.63
C ASP A 180 -23.37 7.67 42.69
N SER A 181 -24.55 7.12 42.36
CA SER A 181 -25.29 6.24 43.26
C SER A 181 -24.51 4.99 43.66
N PHE A 182 -23.80 4.38 42.69
CA PHE A 182 -22.92 3.25 42.95
C PHE A 182 -21.74 3.64 43.83
N ASN A 183 -21.08 4.77 43.53
CA ASN A 183 -19.94 5.28 44.29
C ASN A 183 -20.29 5.61 45.73
N GLN A 184 -21.45 6.21 45.98
CA GLN A 184 -21.94 6.48 47.35
C GLN A 184 -22.06 5.19 48.17
N LYS A 185 -22.66 4.13 47.60
CA LYS A 185 -22.77 2.82 48.28
C LYS A 185 -21.41 2.22 48.55
N LEU A 186 -20.47 2.33 47.58
CA LEU A 186 -19.12 1.79 47.70
C LEU A 186 -18.31 2.52 48.79
N LEU A 187 -18.45 3.84 48.89
CA LEU A 187 -17.89 4.67 49.95
C LEU A 187 -18.44 4.29 51.34
N GLU A 188 -19.76 4.07 51.45
CA GLU A 188 -20.38 3.61 52.68
C GLU A 188 -19.83 2.28 53.15
N LEU A 189 -19.75 1.30 52.24
CA LEU A 189 -19.18 -0.05 52.54
C LEU A 189 -17.70 0.00 52.87
N SER A 190 -16.95 0.96 52.36
CA SER A 190 -15.49 1.07 52.59
C SER A 190 -15.13 1.84 53.86
N LYS A 191 -16.07 2.51 54.52
CA LYS A 191 -15.80 3.22 55.78
C LYS A 191 -15.25 2.32 56.85
N ASP A 192 -15.84 1.14 57.05
CA ASP A 192 -15.42 0.19 58.04
C ASP A 192 -14.00 -0.32 57.77
N LEU A 193 -13.64 -0.54 56.48
CA LEU A 193 -12.31 -0.93 56.11
C LEU A 193 -11.28 0.17 56.43
N SER A 194 -11.57 1.41 56.09
CA SER A 194 -10.71 2.57 56.37
C SER A 194 -10.54 2.81 57.86
N GLN A 195 -11.59 2.63 58.64
CA GLN A 195 -11.57 2.75 60.09
C GLN A 195 -10.72 1.63 60.73
N THR A 196 -10.94 0.38 60.33
CA THR A 196 -10.16 -0.78 60.80
C THR A 196 -8.66 -0.61 60.49
N PHE A 197 -8.34 -0.11 59.28
CA PHE A 197 -6.94 0.12 58.90
C PHE A 197 -6.29 1.24 59.74
N LYS A 198 -7.02 2.32 60.03
CA LYS A 198 -6.57 3.39 60.93
C LYS A 198 -6.33 2.90 62.37
N GLU A 199 -7.21 2.07 62.89
CA GLU A 199 -7.06 1.47 64.21
C GLU A 199 -5.84 0.56 64.31
N LEU A 200 -5.53 -0.21 63.26
CA LEU A 200 -4.39 -1.12 63.23
C LEU A 200 -3.07 -0.40 62.97
N THR A 201 -3.03 0.66 62.18
CA THR A 201 -1.79 1.25 61.68
C THR A 201 -1.54 2.70 62.11
N GLY A 202 -2.55 3.37 62.64
CA GLY A 202 -2.53 4.81 62.92
C GLY A 202 -2.56 5.67 61.65
N ILE A 203 -2.68 5.07 60.45
CA ILE A 203 -2.65 5.79 59.15
C ILE A 203 -4.06 5.90 58.59
N GLU A 204 -4.44 7.11 58.19
CA GLU A 204 -5.72 7.34 57.47
C GLU A 204 -5.60 6.83 56.04
N SER A 205 -6.62 6.13 55.55
CA SER A 205 -6.73 5.64 54.20
C SER A 205 -8.08 6.04 53.60
N ALA A 206 -8.13 6.26 52.28
CA ALA A 206 -9.34 6.46 51.53
C ALA A 206 -9.28 5.70 50.20
N ILE A 207 -10.41 5.15 49.79
CA ILE A 207 -10.54 4.56 48.46
C ILE A 207 -10.82 5.68 47.45
N ASN A 208 -9.95 5.80 46.46
CA ASN A 208 -10.13 6.71 45.36
C ASN A 208 -11.02 6.06 44.28
N ILE A 209 -12.21 6.60 44.08
CA ILE A 209 -13.21 6.06 43.16
C ILE A 209 -13.36 6.99 41.97
N PRO A 210 -13.45 6.47 40.73
CA PRO A 210 -13.77 7.31 39.57
C PRO A 210 -15.11 8.03 39.73
N THR A 211 -15.11 9.36 39.64
CA THR A 211 -16.30 10.19 39.89
C THR A 211 -17.03 10.56 38.61
N ASN A 212 -16.45 10.34 37.45
CA ASN A 212 -17.04 10.69 36.17
C ASN A 212 -16.67 9.71 35.06
N VAL A 213 -17.38 9.82 33.95
CA VAL A 213 -17.19 8.96 32.75
C VAL A 213 -15.76 9.03 32.20
N ASN A 214 -15.16 10.22 32.20
CA ASN A 214 -13.80 10.42 31.68
C ASN A 214 -12.74 9.67 32.51
N ASP A 215 -12.91 9.58 33.83
CA ASP A 215 -12.00 8.84 34.71
C ASP A 215 -12.08 7.33 34.45
N LEU A 216 -13.26 6.82 34.13
CA LEU A 216 -13.43 5.43 33.69
C LEU A 216 -12.82 5.21 32.30
N ALA A 217 -13.07 6.12 31.37
CA ALA A 217 -12.57 6.02 30.01
C ALA A 217 -11.02 6.04 29.94
N ARG A 218 -10.36 6.79 30.82
CA ARG A 218 -8.88 6.82 30.93
C ARG A 218 -8.25 5.48 31.31
N ARG A 219 -9.03 4.56 31.84
CA ARG A 219 -8.58 3.19 32.18
C ARG A 219 -8.83 2.19 31.06
N LEU A 220 -9.42 2.61 29.94
CA LEU A 220 -9.59 1.75 28.79
C LEU A 220 -8.22 1.46 28.17
N SER A 221 -7.96 0.21 27.92
CA SER A 221 -6.81 -0.24 27.12
C SER A 221 -7.32 -1.04 25.94
N VAL A 222 -6.68 -0.83 24.80
CA VAL A 222 -6.90 -1.67 23.62
C VAL A 222 -5.81 -2.73 23.58
N GLU A 223 -6.22 -3.98 23.55
CA GLU A 223 -5.33 -5.11 23.41
C GLU A 223 -5.35 -5.64 21.98
N THR A 224 -4.19 -6.02 21.51
CA THR A 224 -4.00 -6.69 20.22
C THR A 224 -3.44 -8.08 20.49
N TYR A 225 -3.72 -9.05 19.63
CA TYR A 225 -3.31 -10.42 19.85
C TYR A 225 -2.27 -10.84 18.80
N THR A 226 -1.29 -11.64 19.24
CA THR A 226 -0.38 -12.36 18.33
C THR A 226 -1.11 -13.55 17.71
N LYS A 227 -0.47 -14.22 16.73
CA LYS A 227 -0.99 -15.48 16.17
C LYS A 227 -1.18 -16.56 17.24
N ASP A 228 -0.37 -16.53 18.30
CA ASP A 228 -0.42 -17.46 19.42
C ASP A 228 -1.35 -16.98 20.56
N SER A 229 -2.23 -16.02 20.28
CA SER A 229 -3.22 -15.45 21.22
C SER A 229 -2.63 -14.73 22.44
N ASN A 230 -1.35 -14.33 22.41
CA ASN A 230 -0.77 -13.50 23.45
C ASN A 230 -1.25 -12.05 23.32
N ALA A 231 -1.82 -11.51 24.40
CA ALA A 231 -2.28 -10.11 24.45
C ALA A 231 -1.08 -9.15 24.50
N ILE A 232 -1.11 -8.14 23.63
CA ILE A 232 -0.14 -7.04 23.63
C ILE A 232 -0.93 -5.74 23.60
N PRO A 233 -0.77 -4.86 24.62
CA PRO A 233 -1.39 -3.55 24.61
C PRO A 233 -1.05 -2.80 23.31
N LEU A 234 -2.03 -2.12 22.72
CA LEU A 234 -1.85 -1.38 21.47
C LEU A 234 -0.74 -0.32 21.59
N PHE A 235 -0.58 0.27 22.78
CA PHE A 235 0.50 1.23 23.06
C PHE A 235 1.91 0.62 22.96
N ASN A 236 2.04 -0.70 23.12
CA ASN A 236 3.30 -1.42 22.98
C ASN A 236 3.54 -1.89 21.52
N ARG A 237 2.62 -1.59 20.59
CA ARG A 237 2.82 -1.82 19.17
C ARG A 237 3.57 -0.66 18.54
N GLY A 238 4.24 -0.93 17.42
CA GLY A 238 4.85 0.12 16.62
C GLY A 238 3.82 1.12 16.10
N ASP A 239 4.24 2.37 15.92
CA ASP A 239 3.37 3.50 15.55
C ASP A 239 2.54 3.24 14.30
N GLY A 240 3.06 2.51 13.30
CA GLY A 240 2.31 2.19 12.09
C GLY A 240 1.03 1.37 12.34
N VAL A 241 1.02 0.50 13.35
CA VAL A 241 -0.19 -0.25 13.75
C VAL A 241 -1.17 0.68 14.46
N ARG A 242 -0.66 1.52 15.36
CA ARG A 242 -1.47 2.50 16.11
C ARG A 242 -2.15 3.48 15.16
N MET A 243 -1.42 3.96 14.12
CA MET A 243 -1.96 4.88 13.12
C MET A 243 -3.11 4.29 12.31
N GLN A 244 -3.03 3.01 11.95
CA GLN A 244 -4.13 2.32 11.24
C GLN A 244 -5.38 2.13 12.12
N TYR A 245 -5.22 2.11 13.44
CA TYR A 245 -6.34 1.95 14.37
C TYR A 245 -7.19 3.24 14.50
N ILE A 246 -6.59 4.43 14.29
CA ILE A 246 -7.29 5.72 14.40
C ILE A 246 -8.50 5.82 13.45
N PRO A 247 -8.37 5.60 12.12
CA PRO A 247 -9.51 5.62 11.22
C PRO A 247 -10.59 4.59 11.58
N SER A 248 -10.18 3.44 12.10
CA SER A 248 -11.12 2.39 12.54
C SER A 248 -11.96 2.85 13.74
N ILE A 249 -11.36 3.50 14.74
CA ILE A 249 -12.10 4.11 15.87
C ILE A 249 -13.09 5.17 15.35
N LEU A 250 -12.61 6.09 14.49
CA LEU A 250 -13.45 7.15 13.95
C LEU A 250 -14.63 6.59 13.13
N ASN A 251 -14.39 5.54 12.35
CA ASN A 251 -15.44 4.89 11.57
C ASN A 251 -16.46 4.19 12.48
N PHE A 252 -16.01 3.56 13.56
CA PHE A 252 -16.88 2.94 14.54
C PHE A 252 -17.76 3.99 15.25
N ILE A 253 -17.18 5.11 15.71
CA ILE A 253 -17.92 6.22 16.31
C ILE A 253 -18.98 6.75 15.33
N SER A 254 -18.60 6.99 14.07
CA SER A 254 -19.55 7.48 13.06
C SER A 254 -20.66 6.48 12.72
N THR A 255 -20.43 5.20 12.96
CA THR A 255 -21.47 4.16 12.78
C THR A 255 -22.47 4.14 13.93
N ILE A 256 -22.02 4.40 15.15
CA ILE A 256 -22.86 4.47 16.36
C ILE A 256 -23.69 5.76 16.36
N GLU A 257 -23.07 6.91 16.13
CA GLU A 257 -23.70 8.23 16.15
C GLU A 257 -24.52 8.51 14.88
N LYS A 258 -25.54 7.71 14.58
CA LYS A 258 -26.35 7.75 13.33
C LYS A 258 -26.97 9.11 12.99
N ASN A 259 -27.21 9.94 14.00
CA ASN A 259 -27.83 11.25 13.83
C ASN A 259 -26.85 12.39 13.62
N LYS A 260 -25.54 12.11 13.61
CA LYS A 260 -24.47 13.09 13.37
C LYS A 260 -23.89 12.95 11.96
N TRP A 261 -23.35 14.04 11.44
CA TRP A 261 -22.59 14.10 10.20
C TRP A 261 -21.12 14.26 10.54
N HIS A 262 -20.36 13.22 10.32
CA HIS A 262 -18.96 13.21 10.69
C HIS A 262 -18.09 13.81 9.60
N ILE A 263 -17.22 14.72 10.02
CA ILE A 263 -16.17 15.33 9.20
C ILE A 263 -14.83 14.95 9.83
N TRP A 264 -13.97 14.34 9.05
CA TRP A 264 -12.62 14.02 9.50
C TRP A 264 -11.61 14.97 8.85
N ALA A 265 -10.77 15.57 9.67
CA ALA A 265 -9.65 16.39 9.24
C ALA A 265 -8.36 15.71 9.75
N ILE A 266 -7.71 14.92 8.90
CA ILE A 266 -6.56 14.09 9.32
C ILE A 266 -5.30 14.59 8.65
N ASP A 267 -4.34 14.98 9.47
CA ASP A 267 -3.04 15.47 9.02
C ASP A 267 -2.07 14.28 8.89
N GLU A 268 -1.57 14.07 7.69
CA GLU A 268 -0.62 13.01 7.32
C GLU A 268 -1.02 11.62 7.84
N PRO A 269 -2.12 11.01 7.34
CA PRO A 269 -2.57 9.69 7.79
C PRO A 269 -1.54 8.57 7.55
N GLU A 270 -0.61 8.77 6.64
CA GLU A 270 0.48 7.85 6.29
C GLU A 270 1.66 7.87 7.25
N THR A 271 1.76 8.85 8.14
CA THR A 271 2.91 8.99 9.05
C THR A 271 3.14 7.70 9.82
N SER A 272 4.39 7.23 9.85
CA SER A 272 4.83 5.97 10.47
C SER A 272 4.27 4.68 9.84
N CYS A 273 3.54 4.77 8.72
CA CYS A 273 3.08 3.58 8.00
C CYS A 273 4.13 3.05 7.01
N GLU A 274 4.26 1.73 6.91
CA GLU A 274 5.04 1.09 5.85
C GLU A 274 4.46 1.44 4.48
N TYR A 275 5.31 1.62 3.47
CA TYR A 275 4.90 2.02 2.12
C TYR A 275 3.79 1.13 1.53
N ALA A 276 3.92 -0.19 1.66
CA ALA A 276 2.91 -1.13 1.17
C ALA A 276 1.56 -1.00 1.91
N LYS A 277 1.61 -0.77 3.23
CA LYS A 277 0.40 -0.57 4.05
C LYS A 277 -0.28 0.76 3.77
N THR A 278 0.49 1.80 3.42
CA THR A 278 -0.06 3.09 3.00
C THR A 278 -0.94 2.97 1.76
N SER A 279 -0.57 2.10 0.79
CA SER A 279 -1.41 1.82 -0.37
C SER A 279 -2.78 1.24 0.00
N THR A 280 -2.81 0.31 0.95
CA THR A 280 -4.06 -0.28 1.46
C THR A 280 -4.88 0.77 2.19
N LEU A 281 -4.25 1.50 3.12
CA LEU A 281 -4.90 2.57 3.88
C LEU A 281 -5.55 3.62 2.95
N ALA A 282 -4.84 4.08 1.92
CA ALA A 282 -5.36 5.04 0.97
C ALA A 282 -6.62 4.53 0.23
N LYS A 283 -6.63 3.25 -0.15
CA LYS A 283 -7.80 2.61 -0.76
C LYS A 283 -8.97 2.46 0.21
N ASP A 284 -8.70 2.19 1.48
CA ASP A 284 -9.73 2.05 2.52
C ASP A 284 -10.43 3.39 2.77
N PHE A 285 -9.70 4.53 2.66
CA PHE A 285 -10.33 5.85 2.72
C PHE A 285 -11.42 6.03 1.67
N VAL A 286 -11.20 5.57 0.44
CA VAL A 286 -12.19 5.68 -0.65
C VAL A 286 -13.31 4.66 -0.52
N LYS A 287 -12.94 3.40 -0.23
CA LYS A 287 -13.90 2.28 -0.28
C LYS A 287 -14.80 2.18 0.95
N GLU A 288 -14.32 2.65 2.10
CA GLU A 288 -15.00 2.45 3.36
C GLU A 288 -15.28 3.78 4.08
N TYR A 289 -14.25 4.56 4.41
CA TYR A 289 -14.39 5.68 5.33
C TYR A 289 -15.17 6.86 4.72
N CYS A 290 -15.01 7.14 3.42
CA CYS A 290 -15.74 8.20 2.72
C CYS A 290 -17.17 7.84 2.33
N LEU A 291 -17.64 6.63 2.59
CA LEU A 291 -19.04 6.26 2.29
C LEU A 291 -20.04 7.04 3.15
N LYS A 292 -19.68 7.29 4.42
CA LYS A 292 -20.55 7.93 5.40
C LYS A 292 -20.01 9.30 5.88
N ASN A 293 -18.70 9.52 5.74
CA ASN A 293 -18.01 10.68 6.28
C ASN A 293 -17.50 11.59 5.15
N GLN A 294 -17.40 12.88 5.43
CA GLN A 294 -16.68 13.81 4.57
C GLN A 294 -15.26 13.99 5.14
N VAL A 295 -14.25 13.66 4.34
CA VAL A 295 -12.87 13.54 4.82
C VAL A 295 -11.97 14.57 4.13
N PHE A 296 -11.14 15.23 4.95
CA PHE A 296 -10.12 16.18 4.54
C PHE A 296 -8.77 15.66 5.04
N ILE A 297 -7.80 15.46 4.18
CA ILE A 297 -6.46 15.02 4.58
C ILE A 297 -5.38 15.92 3.98
N SER A 298 -4.32 16.12 4.75
CA SER A 298 -3.04 16.54 4.17
C SER A 298 -2.19 15.30 3.92
N SER A 299 -1.44 15.25 2.84
CA SER A 299 -0.61 14.09 2.54
C SER A 299 0.57 14.44 1.65
N HIS A 300 1.70 13.76 1.91
CA HIS A 300 2.86 13.70 1.02
C HIS A 300 2.93 12.38 0.26
N SER A 301 2.10 11.40 0.62
CA SER A 301 2.18 10.06 0.07
C SER A 301 1.64 10.01 -1.35
N PHE A 302 2.45 9.48 -2.26
CA PHE A 302 2.03 9.19 -3.62
C PHE A 302 0.76 8.33 -3.67
N HIS A 303 0.58 7.40 -2.72
CA HIS A 303 -0.59 6.53 -2.66
C HIS A 303 -1.91 7.28 -2.44
N PHE A 304 -1.89 8.37 -1.66
CA PHE A 304 -3.07 9.22 -1.51
C PHE A 304 -3.27 10.15 -2.69
N ILE A 305 -2.17 10.73 -3.18
CA ILE A 305 -2.21 11.74 -4.24
C ILE A 305 -2.60 11.14 -5.59
N SER A 306 -2.19 9.89 -5.87
CA SER A 306 -2.51 9.17 -7.11
C SER A 306 -3.87 8.48 -7.12
N LEU A 307 -4.65 8.57 -6.04
CA LEU A 307 -6.00 7.99 -6.02
C LEU A 307 -6.89 8.64 -7.07
N GLU A 308 -7.56 7.83 -7.88
CA GLU A 308 -8.51 8.27 -8.89
C GLU A 308 -9.89 7.70 -8.58
N ASP A 309 -10.84 8.60 -8.27
CA ASP A 309 -12.25 8.28 -8.06
C ASP A 309 -13.06 9.58 -8.21
N GLU A 310 -14.30 9.50 -8.69
CA GLU A 310 -15.19 10.65 -8.79
C GLU A 310 -15.51 11.34 -7.47
N LYS A 311 -15.34 10.63 -6.34
CA LYS A 311 -15.54 11.11 -4.96
C LYS A 311 -14.35 11.88 -4.40
N ILE A 312 -13.25 12.01 -5.16
CA ILE A 312 -12.01 12.63 -4.70
C ILE A 312 -11.84 14.02 -5.29
N SER A 313 -11.42 14.97 -4.47
CA SER A 313 -10.84 16.24 -4.90
C SER A 313 -9.40 16.35 -4.43
N ARG A 314 -8.54 16.78 -5.32
CA ARG A 314 -7.11 16.97 -5.06
C ARG A 314 -6.76 18.44 -5.15
N TYR A 315 -6.00 18.93 -4.19
CA TYR A 315 -5.55 20.31 -4.12
C TYR A 315 -4.05 20.36 -3.92
N ARG A 316 -3.37 21.13 -4.77
CA ARG A 316 -1.99 21.50 -4.57
C ARG A 316 -1.92 22.71 -3.66
N VAL A 317 -1.12 22.63 -2.59
CA VAL A 317 -0.81 23.75 -1.70
C VAL A 317 0.64 24.15 -1.92
N CYS A 318 0.89 25.38 -2.32
CA CYS A 318 2.22 25.91 -2.57
C CYS A 318 2.35 27.32 -2.01
N ILE A 319 3.58 27.77 -1.81
CA ILE A 319 3.85 29.17 -1.41
C ILE A 319 4.02 30.00 -2.68
N LYS A 320 3.22 31.08 -2.78
CA LYS A 320 3.41 32.14 -3.78
C LYS A 320 3.40 33.50 -3.06
N GLU A 321 4.40 34.34 -3.29
CA GLU A 321 4.53 35.63 -2.61
C GLU A 321 4.38 35.55 -1.08
N GLU A 322 5.07 34.61 -0.46
CA GLU A 322 5.02 34.35 1.00
C GLU A 322 3.64 33.96 1.56
N LYS A 323 2.72 33.51 0.71
CA LYS A 323 1.36 33.11 1.09
C LYS A 323 1.05 31.73 0.55
N SER A 324 0.30 30.96 1.35
CA SER A 324 -0.24 29.69 0.85
C SER A 324 -1.25 29.94 -0.25
N ASN A 325 -1.05 29.25 -1.37
CA ASN A 325 -1.96 29.23 -2.49
C ASN A 325 -2.48 27.80 -2.68
N ILE A 326 -3.80 27.63 -2.80
CA ILE A 326 -4.46 26.34 -2.89
C ILE A 326 -5.14 26.24 -4.25
N ILE A 327 -4.66 25.30 -5.06
CA ILE A 327 -5.08 25.12 -6.45
C ILE A 327 -5.76 23.76 -6.58
N ASN A 328 -6.96 23.73 -7.14
CA ASN A 328 -7.63 22.45 -7.45
C ASN A 328 -6.95 21.80 -8.65
N VAL A 329 -6.48 20.57 -8.49
CA VAL A 329 -5.84 19.77 -9.55
C VAL A 329 -6.93 19.08 -10.37
N LYS A 330 -7.28 19.66 -11.51
CA LYS A 330 -8.35 19.16 -12.41
C LYS A 330 -7.88 18.16 -13.44
N SER A 331 -6.57 18.12 -13.72
CA SER A 331 -5.94 17.29 -14.76
C SER A 331 -5.17 16.13 -14.14
N ASP A 332 -4.69 15.24 -15.01
CA ASP A 332 -3.78 14.17 -14.66
C ASP A 332 -2.60 14.72 -13.83
N LEU A 333 -2.33 14.08 -12.71
CA LEU A 333 -1.21 14.39 -11.81
C LEU A 333 0.14 14.46 -12.55
N PHE A 334 0.26 13.66 -13.61
CA PHE A 334 1.46 13.59 -14.44
C PHE A 334 1.63 14.80 -15.39
N SER A 335 0.66 15.70 -15.48
CA SER A 335 0.77 16.94 -16.26
C SER A 335 1.27 18.14 -15.44
N ASP A 336 1.30 18.08 -14.10
CA ASP A 336 1.79 19.15 -13.22
C ASP A 336 3.24 18.89 -12.80
N SER A 337 4.18 19.35 -13.63
CA SER A 337 5.62 19.17 -13.41
C SER A 337 6.13 19.81 -12.10
N GLU A 338 5.51 20.90 -11.64
CA GLU A 338 5.89 21.56 -10.40
C GLU A 338 5.44 20.73 -9.18
N LEU A 339 4.24 20.13 -9.22
CA LEU A 339 3.77 19.25 -8.17
C LEU A 339 4.63 17.97 -8.08
N GLN A 340 5.00 17.40 -9.22
CA GLN A 340 5.89 16.24 -9.28
C GLN A 340 7.26 16.52 -8.65
N SER A 341 7.83 17.70 -8.93
CA SER A 341 9.10 18.13 -8.33
C SER A 341 8.97 18.33 -6.81
N GLU A 342 7.90 19.00 -6.35
CA GLU A 342 7.66 19.24 -4.91
C GLU A 342 7.44 17.94 -4.11
N LEU A 343 6.93 16.90 -4.73
CA LEU A 343 6.69 15.60 -4.08
C LEU A 343 7.89 14.65 -4.16
N GLY A 344 9.01 15.08 -4.76
CA GLY A 344 10.16 14.21 -5.01
C GLY A 344 9.86 13.07 -5.99
N VAL A 345 8.74 13.14 -6.72
CA VAL A 345 8.35 12.13 -7.70
C VAL A 345 9.36 12.09 -8.85
N TYR A 346 9.95 13.23 -9.19
CA TYR A 346 11.02 13.32 -10.21
C TYR A 346 12.28 12.58 -9.78
N GLU A 347 12.72 12.72 -8.52
CA GLU A 347 13.89 12.00 -8.03
C GLU A 347 13.61 10.50 -7.91
N LEU A 348 12.40 10.14 -7.48
CA LEU A 348 11.96 8.74 -7.42
C LEU A 348 11.82 8.13 -8.83
N LEU A 349 11.24 8.87 -9.78
CA LEU A 349 11.11 8.43 -11.17
C LEU A 349 12.45 8.45 -11.89
N SER A 350 13.33 9.44 -11.68
CA SER A 350 14.65 9.45 -12.29
C SER A 350 15.53 8.32 -11.76
N GLY A 351 15.43 7.98 -10.46
CA GLY A 351 16.08 6.79 -9.89
C GLY A 351 15.48 5.48 -10.40
N LEU A 352 14.18 5.44 -10.63
CA LEU A 352 13.47 4.29 -11.19
C LEU A 352 13.45 4.27 -12.72
N GLN A 353 13.71 5.41 -13.40
CA GLN A 353 13.59 5.51 -14.85
C GLN A 353 14.55 4.56 -15.57
N GLY A 354 15.78 4.43 -15.09
CA GLY A 354 16.72 3.44 -15.61
C GLY A 354 16.24 1.99 -15.42
N VAL A 355 15.56 1.72 -14.30
CA VAL A 355 14.97 0.39 -14.02
C VAL A 355 13.68 0.21 -14.81
N TYR A 356 12.85 1.24 -14.92
CA TYR A 356 11.59 1.22 -15.67
C TYR A 356 11.83 1.16 -17.18
N ASP A 357 12.76 1.95 -17.71
CA ASP A 357 13.13 1.91 -19.14
C ASP A 357 13.71 0.55 -19.50
N LYS A 358 14.54 -0.01 -18.63
CA LYS A 358 15.03 -1.38 -18.77
C LYS A 358 13.88 -2.39 -18.71
N PHE A 359 12.95 -2.23 -17.78
CA PHE A 359 11.77 -3.10 -17.66
C PHE A 359 10.87 -2.99 -18.90
N ILE A 360 10.63 -1.78 -19.42
CA ILE A 360 9.86 -1.56 -20.66
C ILE A 360 10.61 -2.10 -21.88
N GLN A 361 11.93 -1.90 -21.97
CA GLN A 361 12.74 -2.49 -23.03
C GLN A 361 12.72 -4.02 -22.97
N ASP A 362 12.88 -4.60 -21.78
CA ASP A 362 12.80 -6.04 -21.56
C ASP A 362 11.39 -6.57 -21.87
N HIS A 363 10.34 -5.82 -21.50
CA HIS A 363 8.96 -6.19 -21.79
C HIS A 363 8.63 -6.11 -23.30
N ASN A 364 9.05 -5.06 -23.99
CA ASN A 364 8.84 -4.91 -25.41
C ASN A 364 9.65 -5.94 -26.21
N LEU A 365 10.91 -6.17 -25.80
CA LEU A 365 11.75 -7.23 -26.37
C LEU A 365 11.11 -8.60 -26.18
N LEU A 366 10.51 -8.83 -25.00
CA LEU A 366 9.80 -10.06 -24.70
C LEU A 366 8.56 -10.22 -25.60
N GLN A 367 7.76 -9.17 -25.80
CA GLN A 367 6.58 -9.20 -26.68
C GLN A 367 6.97 -9.48 -28.14
N GLU A 368 8.03 -8.86 -28.63
CA GLU A 368 8.58 -9.12 -29.95
C GLU A 368 9.04 -10.58 -30.07
N ASN A 369 9.75 -11.09 -29.06
CA ASN A 369 10.22 -12.48 -29.01
C ASN A 369 9.07 -13.49 -28.94
N ILE A 370 8.01 -13.18 -28.21
CA ILE A 370 6.78 -14.01 -28.16
C ILE A 370 6.11 -14.07 -29.52
N GLN A 371 6.02 -12.94 -30.24
CA GLN A 371 5.48 -12.94 -31.61
C GLN A 371 6.36 -13.76 -32.56
N LEU A 372 7.69 -13.67 -32.44
CA LEU A 372 8.62 -14.52 -33.20
C LEU A 372 8.43 -16.01 -32.89
N ILE A 373 8.34 -16.37 -31.59
CA ILE A 373 8.09 -17.75 -31.15
C ILE A 373 6.76 -18.29 -31.70
N ASN A 374 5.69 -17.48 -31.65
CA ASN A 374 4.39 -17.88 -32.17
C ASN A 374 4.35 -18.09 -33.68
N ASN A 375 5.26 -17.42 -34.40
CA ASN A 375 5.37 -17.56 -35.85
C ASN A 375 6.20 -18.77 -36.29
N LEU A 376 6.98 -19.38 -35.37
CA LEU A 376 7.77 -20.59 -35.66
C LEU A 376 6.84 -21.82 -35.66
N GLN A 377 6.98 -22.69 -36.65
CA GLN A 377 6.20 -23.95 -36.71
C GLN A 377 6.87 -25.14 -35.95
N LYS A 378 7.89 -24.87 -35.13
CA LYS A 378 8.74 -25.88 -34.47
C LYS A 378 8.57 -25.86 -32.96
N THR A 379 8.84 -26.97 -32.29
CA THR A 379 8.92 -27.05 -30.83
C THR A 379 10.11 -26.24 -30.33
N LEU A 380 9.89 -25.32 -29.38
CA LEU A 380 10.95 -24.51 -28.79
C LEU A 380 11.59 -25.25 -27.61
N LEU A 381 12.91 -25.47 -27.71
CA LEU A 381 13.74 -25.99 -26.61
C LEU A 381 14.41 -24.85 -25.88
N LEU A 382 14.23 -24.79 -24.56
CA LEU A 382 14.85 -23.82 -23.66
C LEU A 382 15.79 -24.53 -22.70
N PHE A 383 16.97 -23.96 -22.52
CA PHE A 383 18.06 -24.47 -21.67
C PHE A 383 18.55 -23.36 -20.74
N GLU A 384 19.36 -23.73 -19.74
CA GLU A 384 19.96 -22.76 -18.82
C GLU A 384 21.08 -21.95 -19.48
N GLY A 385 21.88 -22.58 -20.36
CA GLY A 385 23.06 -21.96 -20.91
C GLY A 385 23.24 -22.11 -22.43
N LYS A 386 24.22 -21.36 -22.96
CA LYS A 386 24.62 -21.45 -24.40
C LYS A 386 25.28 -22.77 -24.75
N SER A 387 26.12 -23.31 -23.85
CA SER A 387 26.78 -24.60 -24.03
C SER A 387 25.78 -25.72 -24.26
N ASP A 388 24.67 -25.70 -23.50
CA ASP A 388 23.61 -26.72 -23.58
C ASP A 388 22.97 -26.75 -24.96
N LYS A 389 22.62 -25.58 -25.49
CA LYS A 389 22.02 -25.43 -26.83
C LYS A 389 22.95 -26.00 -27.90
N ILE A 390 24.24 -25.67 -27.83
CA ILE A 390 25.25 -26.14 -28.81
C ILE A 390 25.37 -27.65 -28.75
N LEU A 391 25.50 -28.22 -27.55
CA LEU A 391 25.65 -29.64 -27.34
C LEU A 391 24.41 -30.42 -27.75
N PHE A 392 23.20 -29.96 -27.36
CA PHE A 392 21.96 -30.61 -27.77
C PHE A 392 21.74 -30.53 -29.27
N LYS A 393 22.07 -29.42 -29.92
CA LYS A 393 22.02 -29.30 -31.40
C LYS A 393 22.91 -30.31 -32.07
N LYS A 394 24.17 -30.45 -31.59
CA LYS A 394 25.13 -31.48 -32.09
C LYS A 394 24.64 -32.91 -31.83
N ALA A 395 24.12 -33.17 -30.61
CA ALA A 395 23.61 -34.49 -30.23
C ALA A 395 22.41 -34.93 -31.08
N ILE A 396 21.41 -34.02 -31.27
CA ILE A 396 20.24 -34.31 -32.11
C ILE A 396 20.69 -34.57 -33.57
N THR A 397 21.58 -33.71 -34.09
CA THR A 397 22.06 -33.86 -35.46
C THR A 397 22.81 -35.20 -35.65
N LYS A 398 23.53 -35.65 -34.63
CA LYS A 398 24.29 -36.92 -34.70
C LYS A 398 23.41 -38.14 -34.50
N LEU A 399 22.56 -38.15 -33.46
CA LEU A 399 21.80 -39.33 -33.07
C LEU A 399 20.49 -39.47 -33.86
N TYR A 400 19.88 -38.33 -34.23
CA TYR A 400 18.54 -38.28 -34.88
C TYR A 400 18.53 -37.22 -36.00
N PRO A 401 19.31 -37.36 -37.07
CA PRO A 401 19.54 -36.31 -38.08
C PRO A 401 18.24 -35.83 -38.76
N GLY A 402 17.22 -36.68 -38.88
CA GLY A 402 15.93 -36.34 -39.43
C GLY A 402 15.03 -35.51 -38.50
N ARG A 403 15.37 -35.40 -37.20
CA ARG A 403 14.55 -34.74 -36.19
C ARG A 403 14.99 -33.31 -35.84
N ILE A 404 16.16 -32.86 -36.26
CA ILE A 404 16.69 -31.52 -35.93
C ILE A 404 15.77 -30.40 -36.43
N GLN A 405 15.11 -30.62 -37.54
CA GLN A 405 14.17 -29.67 -38.13
C GLN A 405 12.85 -29.50 -37.34
N ASP A 406 12.53 -30.42 -36.41
CA ASP A 406 11.32 -30.36 -35.57
C ASP A 406 11.47 -29.33 -34.45
N PHE A 407 12.70 -28.91 -34.17
CA PHE A 407 13.02 -28.06 -33.03
C PHE A 407 13.58 -26.71 -33.45
N CYS A 408 13.30 -25.69 -32.63
CA CYS A 408 14.03 -24.43 -32.63
C CYS A 408 14.64 -24.18 -31.26
N PHE A 409 15.74 -23.48 -31.26
CA PHE A 409 16.47 -23.07 -30.05
C PHE A 409 16.29 -21.56 -29.87
N ALA A 410 16.32 -21.07 -28.64
CA ALA A 410 16.02 -19.67 -28.35
C ALA A 410 16.89 -18.65 -29.13
N GLU A 411 18.11 -19.04 -29.54
CA GLU A 411 18.97 -18.17 -30.37
C GLU A 411 18.51 -18.06 -31.82
N ASP A 412 17.81 -19.07 -32.34
CA ASP A 412 17.26 -19.04 -33.69
C ASP A 412 16.11 -18.07 -33.83
N ALA A 413 15.49 -17.65 -32.72
CA ALA A 413 14.39 -16.72 -32.66
C ALA A 413 14.82 -15.24 -32.68
N ASP A 414 16.08 -14.93 -32.38
CA ASP A 414 16.62 -13.57 -32.40
C ASP A 414 18.12 -13.51 -32.76
N GLN A 415 18.41 -13.45 -34.04
CA GLN A 415 19.81 -13.32 -34.52
C GLN A 415 20.48 -11.97 -34.18
N LYS A 416 19.71 -10.95 -33.70
CA LYS A 416 20.22 -9.58 -33.51
C LYS A 416 20.38 -9.14 -32.05
N LYS A 417 19.78 -9.82 -31.04
CA LYS A 417 19.65 -9.27 -29.67
C LYS A 417 19.87 -10.24 -28.50
N GLY A 418 20.51 -11.42 -28.71
CA GLY A 418 20.97 -12.22 -27.56
C GLY A 418 19.96 -13.15 -26.88
N GLY A 419 18.93 -13.62 -27.58
CA GLY A 419 18.11 -14.76 -27.12
C GLY A 419 16.90 -14.40 -26.25
N VAL A 420 15.89 -15.28 -26.29
CA VAL A 420 14.58 -15.09 -25.60
C VAL A 420 14.67 -15.21 -24.08
N VAL A 421 15.65 -15.94 -23.57
CA VAL A 421 15.88 -16.19 -22.14
C VAL A 421 17.31 -15.83 -21.81
N GLY A 422 17.53 -15.10 -20.73
CA GLY A 422 18.88 -14.83 -20.21
C GLY A 422 19.61 -16.13 -19.81
N GLU A 423 20.90 -16.05 -19.49
CA GLU A 423 21.71 -17.19 -19.09
C GLU A 423 21.51 -17.56 -17.62
N GLY A 424 21.58 -18.87 -17.32
CA GLY A 424 21.50 -19.45 -15.97
C GLY A 424 20.12 -19.91 -15.54
N ALA A 425 20.09 -20.82 -14.56
CA ALA A 425 18.88 -21.41 -13.98
C ALA A 425 17.88 -20.37 -13.48
N ASN A 426 18.35 -19.27 -12.89
CA ASN A 426 17.52 -18.18 -12.39
C ASN A 426 16.78 -17.46 -13.53
N SER A 427 17.42 -17.25 -14.67
CA SER A 427 16.81 -16.61 -15.85
C SER A 427 15.73 -17.49 -16.46
N LEU A 428 16.00 -18.78 -16.61
CA LEU A 428 15.02 -19.76 -17.08
C LEU A 428 13.83 -19.87 -16.11
N TYR A 429 14.08 -19.92 -14.79
CA TYR A 429 13.05 -19.86 -13.76
C TYR A 429 12.19 -18.60 -13.88
N GLY A 430 12.81 -17.42 -14.00
CA GLY A 430 12.11 -16.13 -14.15
C GLY A 430 11.22 -16.10 -15.39
N PHE A 431 11.70 -16.62 -16.52
CA PHE A 431 10.91 -16.74 -17.75
C PHE A 431 9.67 -17.62 -17.54
N LEU A 432 9.83 -18.80 -16.96
CA LEU A 432 8.74 -19.77 -16.75
C LEU A 432 7.70 -19.29 -15.74
N THR A 433 8.10 -18.58 -14.69
CA THR A 433 7.21 -18.18 -13.59
C THR A 433 6.60 -16.80 -13.73
N SER A 434 7.33 -15.87 -14.34
CA SER A 434 6.89 -14.47 -14.43
C SER A 434 6.40 -14.06 -15.81
N HIS A 435 6.89 -14.71 -16.88
CA HIS A 435 6.57 -14.33 -18.25
C HIS A 435 5.53 -15.25 -18.89
N ILE A 436 5.72 -16.58 -18.85
CA ILE A 436 4.74 -17.53 -19.40
C ILE A 436 3.31 -17.29 -18.87
N PRO A 437 3.06 -17.10 -17.57
CA PRO A 437 1.71 -16.85 -17.05
C PRO A 437 1.05 -15.56 -17.54
N LYS A 438 1.83 -14.58 -17.99
CA LYS A 438 1.32 -13.28 -18.48
C LYS A 438 1.02 -13.26 -19.97
N ILE A 439 1.41 -14.30 -20.71
CA ILE A 439 1.21 -14.38 -22.15
C ILE A 439 -0.24 -14.81 -22.42
N SER A 440 -0.96 -14.02 -23.20
CA SER A 440 -2.39 -14.25 -23.47
C SER A 440 -2.67 -15.44 -24.40
N SER A 441 -1.70 -15.85 -25.24
CA SER A 441 -1.86 -17.00 -26.13
C SER A 441 -0.49 -17.57 -26.54
N ILE A 442 -0.16 -18.75 -26.02
CA ILE A 442 0.97 -19.56 -26.51
C ILE A 442 0.37 -20.72 -27.30
N ASN A 443 0.52 -20.68 -28.63
CA ASN A 443 0.04 -21.74 -29.52
C ASN A 443 1.13 -22.75 -29.88
N LYS A 444 2.24 -22.78 -29.14
CA LYS A 444 3.41 -23.60 -29.45
C LYS A 444 3.82 -24.49 -28.29
N LYS A 445 4.40 -25.63 -28.62
CA LYS A 445 5.03 -26.50 -27.65
C LYS A 445 6.37 -25.90 -27.22
N ILE A 446 6.53 -25.74 -25.90
CA ILE A 446 7.77 -25.28 -25.27
C ILE A 446 8.25 -26.36 -24.30
N ILE A 447 9.49 -26.74 -24.40
CA ILE A 447 10.12 -27.70 -23.51
C ILE A 447 11.32 -27.01 -22.87
N ALA A 448 11.26 -26.80 -21.56
CA ALA A 448 12.32 -26.20 -20.76
C ALA A 448 13.07 -27.30 -19.98
N ILE A 449 14.38 -27.28 -20.08
CA ILE A 449 15.26 -28.30 -19.51
C ILE A 449 16.23 -27.63 -18.57
N PHE A 450 16.14 -27.97 -17.28
CA PHE A 450 17.08 -27.56 -16.26
C PHE A 450 18.24 -28.57 -16.17
N ASP A 451 19.41 -28.09 -15.83
CA ASP A 451 20.50 -28.98 -15.39
C ASP A 451 20.02 -29.79 -14.17
N ASN A 452 20.50 -30.97 -14.01
CA ASN A 452 20.24 -31.80 -12.84
C ASN A 452 21.39 -31.69 -11.84
N ASP A 453 21.82 -30.46 -11.65
CA ASP A 453 22.74 -30.03 -10.61
C ASP A 453 21.99 -29.39 -9.43
N THR A 454 22.72 -28.87 -8.45
CA THR A 454 22.11 -28.30 -7.24
C THR A 454 21.26 -27.05 -7.54
N GLU A 455 21.69 -26.18 -8.47
CA GLU A 455 21.01 -24.95 -8.81
C GLU A 455 19.76 -25.21 -9.65
N GLY A 456 19.91 -25.90 -10.77
CA GLY A 456 18.80 -26.24 -11.66
C GLY A 456 17.71 -27.05 -10.96
N LYS A 457 18.12 -28.04 -10.14
CA LYS A 457 17.18 -28.83 -9.33
C LYS A 457 16.42 -28.01 -8.31
N ASN A 458 17.07 -27.04 -7.67
CA ASN A 458 16.42 -26.14 -6.73
C ASN A 458 15.38 -25.26 -7.42
N GLN A 459 15.67 -24.71 -8.61
CA GLN A 459 14.71 -23.91 -9.37
C GLN A 459 13.53 -24.76 -9.85
N TYR A 460 13.78 -25.97 -10.35
CA TYR A 460 12.72 -26.91 -10.69
C TYR A 460 11.79 -27.20 -9.50
N ASN A 461 12.36 -27.49 -8.32
CA ASN A 461 11.59 -27.79 -7.12
C ASN A 461 10.79 -26.57 -6.61
N LYS A 462 11.33 -25.34 -6.75
CA LYS A 462 10.60 -24.11 -6.45
C LYS A 462 9.38 -23.96 -7.38
N ILE A 463 9.54 -24.20 -8.69
CA ILE A 463 8.39 -24.16 -9.62
C ILE A 463 7.33 -25.17 -9.18
N LYS A 464 7.75 -26.41 -8.88
CA LYS A 464 6.85 -27.48 -8.45
C LYS A 464 6.08 -27.15 -7.18
N LYS A 465 6.74 -26.47 -6.22
CA LYS A 465 6.14 -26.12 -4.93
C LYS A 465 5.32 -24.84 -5.00
N ASP A 466 5.93 -23.76 -5.47
CA ASP A 466 5.39 -22.40 -5.34
C ASP A 466 4.40 -22.06 -6.48
N PHE A 467 4.47 -22.79 -7.59
CA PHE A 467 3.62 -22.60 -8.78
C PHE A 467 2.77 -23.85 -9.09
N SER A 468 2.46 -24.67 -8.10
CA SER A 468 1.64 -25.89 -8.24
C SER A 468 0.24 -25.65 -8.82
N MET A 469 -0.31 -24.43 -8.70
CA MET A 469 -1.56 -24.01 -9.33
C MET A 469 -1.43 -23.76 -10.85
N ILE A 470 -0.22 -23.63 -11.36
CA ILE A 470 0.07 -23.32 -12.78
C ILE A 470 0.73 -24.51 -13.47
N TYR A 471 1.66 -25.16 -12.80
CA TYR A 471 2.41 -26.31 -13.29
C TYR A 471 2.10 -27.54 -12.44
N GLN A 472 1.62 -28.60 -13.10
CA GLN A 472 1.32 -29.86 -12.43
C GLN A 472 2.26 -30.97 -12.87
N PRO A 473 2.68 -31.86 -11.95
CA PRO A 473 3.48 -33.01 -12.28
C PRO A 473 2.68 -34.01 -13.14
N LYS A 474 3.31 -34.46 -14.23
CA LYS A 474 2.82 -35.50 -15.14
C LYS A 474 3.93 -36.53 -15.31
N MET A 475 3.57 -37.80 -15.28
CA MET A 475 4.53 -38.87 -15.54
C MET A 475 4.61 -39.19 -17.04
N ILE A 476 5.83 -39.33 -17.54
CA ILE A 476 6.15 -39.84 -18.88
C ILE A 476 7.06 -41.06 -18.68
N GLY A 477 6.50 -42.25 -18.80
CA GLY A 477 7.13 -43.46 -18.29
C GLY A 477 7.30 -43.43 -16.78
N ASP A 478 8.54 -43.59 -16.30
CA ASP A 478 8.93 -43.50 -14.89
C ASP A 478 9.44 -42.11 -14.46
N LYS A 479 9.39 -41.14 -15.37
CA LYS A 479 10.02 -39.83 -15.20
C LYS A 479 8.98 -38.73 -15.04
N GLU A 480 9.25 -37.79 -14.12
CA GLU A 480 8.36 -36.66 -13.83
C GLU A 480 8.66 -35.45 -14.72
N VAL A 481 7.61 -34.84 -15.26
CA VAL A 481 7.61 -33.59 -16.02
C VAL A 481 6.57 -32.65 -15.43
N LEU A 482 6.88 -31.38 -15.24
CA LEU A 482 5.89 -30.38 -14.89
C LEU A 482 5.23 -29.87 -16.17
N LYS A 483 3.91 -30.00 -16.26
CA LYS A 483 3.12 -29.48 -17.38
C LYS A 483 2.31 -28.26 -16.95
N HIS A 484 2.34 -27.20 -17.77
CA HIS A 484 1.51 -26.03 -17.58
C HIS A 484 0.05 -26.37 -17.85
N GLN A 485 -0.89 -25.91 -16.99
CA GLN A 485 -2.31 -26.28 -17.08
C GLN A 485 -3.00 -25.75 -18.34
N LYS A 486 -2.63 -24.53 -18.77
CA LYS A 486 -3.29 -23.82 -19.88
C LYS A 486 -2.53 -23.95 -21.22
N TYR A 487 -1.21 -24.02 -21.19
CA TYR A 487 -0.36 -23.97 -22.36
C TYR A 487 0.42 -25.28 -22.55
N ASP A 488 0.88 -25.55 -23.79
CA ASP A 488 1.73 -26.71 -24.08
C ASP A 488 3.20 -26.45 -23.71
N VAL A 489 3.42 -26.20 -22.41
CA VAL A 489 4.72 -25.93 -21.82
C VAL A 489 5.07 -27.03 -20.84
N HIS A 490 6.24 -27.62 -21.02
CA HIS A 490 6.75 -28.74 -20.24
C HIS A 490 8.12 -28.41 -19.66
N ILE A 491 8.36 -28.84 -18.42
CA ILE A 491 9.60 -28.55 -17.69
C ILE A 491 10.10 -29.84 -17.05
N PHE A 492 11.38 -30.14 -17.21
CA PHE A 492 12.03 -31.26 -16.52
C PHE A 492 13.55 -31.00 -16.35
N CYS A 493 14.19 -31.83 -15.52
CA CYS A 493 15.64 -31.80 -15.37
C CYS A 493 16.32 -32.85 -16.27
N LEU A 494 17.57 -32.61 -16.68
CA LEU A 494 18.39 -33.54 -17.44
C LEU A 494 18.29 -34.96 -16.89
N GLN A 495 18.25 -35.95 -17.80
CA GLN A 495 18.19 -37.37 -17.44
C GLN A 495 19.60 -37.96 -17.51
N PRO A 496 20.07 -38.64 -16.46
CA PRO A 496 21.40 -39.18 -16.42
C PRO A 496 21.57 -40.36 -17.40
N PRO A 497 22.67 -40.43 -18.13
CA PRO A 497 23.09 -41.69 -18.75
C PRO A 497 23.54 -42.69 -17.68
N ARG A 498 23.56 -43.98 -18.00
CA ARG A 498 23.92 -45.04 -17.06
C ARG A 498 25.27 -44.81 -16.35
N PHE A 499 26.26 -44.27 -17.05
CA PHE A 499 27.59 -43.99 -16.49
C PHE A 499 27.63 -42.75 -15.59
N ARG A 500 26.48 -42.01 -15.41
CA ARG A 500 26.34 -40.82 -14.53
C ARG A 500 25.17 -40.94 -13.54
N GLU A 501 24.58 -42.11 -13.35
CA GLU A 501 23.48 -42.28 -12.41
C GLU A 501 23.85 -41.87 -10.97
N ASN A 502 25.13 -42.02 -10.61
CA ASN A 502 25.67 -41.60 -9.33
C ASN A 502 25.79 -40.07 -9.17
N PHE A 503 25.67 -39.27 -10.25
CA PHE A 503 25.65 -37.81 -10.19
C PHE A 503 24.29 -37.28 -9.66
N ILE A 504 23.27 -38.14 -9.66
CA ILE A 504 21.92 -37.83 -9.15
C ILE A 504 21.62 -38.83 -8.05
N ASN A 505 21.95 -38.48 -6.81
CA ASN A 505 21.60 -39.32 -5.67
C ASN A 505 20.28 -38.88 -5.08
N LYS A 506 19.27 -39.75 -5.09
CA LYS A 506 17.94 -39.50 -4.52
C LYS A 506 17.98 -39.30 -2.98
N GLU A 507 19.00 -39.80 -2.31
CA GLU A 507 19.17 -39.74 -0.85
C GLU A 507 20.10 -38.60 -0.41
N GLN A 508 20.93 -38.05 -1.32
CA GLN A 508 21.85 -36.96 -1.00
C GLN A 508 21.31 -35.60 -1.47
N LYS A 509 21.64 -34.60 -0.69
CA LYS A 509 21.21 -33.21 -0.86
C LYS A 509 21.81 -32.50 -2.10
N TYR A 510 22.73 -33.15 -2.83
CA TYR A 510 23.51 -32.55 -3.90
C TYR A 510 23.38 -33.34 -5.20
N CYS A 511 23.12 -32.62 -6.29
CA CYS A 511 23.15 -33.14 -7.67
C CYS A 511 24.22 -32.40 -8.46
N TYR A 512 24.88 -33.08 -9.42
CA TYR A 512 26.05 -32.53 -10.14
C TYR A 512 25.96 -32.69 -11.65
N LEU A 513 24.82 -33.06 -12.23
CA LEU A 513 24.71 -33.33 -13.65
C LEU A 513 24.41 -32.07 -14.46
N SER A 514 25.42 -31.53 -15.13
CA SER A 514 25.27 -30.51 -16.17
C SER A 514 25.29 -31.14 -17.57
N THR A 515 24.87 -30.37 -18.57
CA THR A 515 24.77 -30.86 -19.96
C THR A 515 26.09 -31.41 -20.52
N GLU A 516 27.23 -30.79 -20.20
CA GLU A 516 28.55 -31.24 -20.66
C GLU A 516 28.89 -32.63 -20.13
N LEU A 517 28.38 -32.98 -18.96
CA LEU A 517 28.61 -34.27 -18.31
C LEU A 517 27.77 -35.42 -18.90
N LEU A 518 26.89 -35.12 -19.86
CA LEU A 518 26.26 -36.15 -20.70
C LEU A 518 27.24 -36.79 -21.67
N LEU A 519 28.40 -36.16 -21.91
CA LEU A 519 29.53 -36.76 -22.63
C LEU A 519 30.38 -37.61 -21.68
N GLN A 520 31.08 -38.60 -22.22
CA GLN A 520 32.02 -39.40 -21.45
C GLN A 520 33.28 -38.61 -21.09
N ASP A 521 33.97 -38.99 -20.02
CA ASP A 521 35.17 -38.30 -19.53
C ASP A 521 36.29 -38.23 -20.59
N SER A 522 36.39 -39.22 -21.47
CA SER A 522 37.35 -39.22 -22.60
C SER A 522 37.18 -38.04 -23.55
N ASN A 523 36.01 -37.43 -23.60
CA ASN A 523 35.70 -36.26 -24.44
C ASN A 523 35.94 -34.93 -23.72
N ILE A 524 36.19 -34.95 -22.41
CA ILE A 524 36.38 -33.74 -21.59
C ILE A 524 37.87 -33.58 -21.30
N PRO A 525 38.55 -32.50 -21.78
CA PRO A 525 39.97 -32.28 -21.53
C PRO A 525 40.30 -32.19 -20.03
N GLU A 526 41.38 -32.85 -19.58
CA GLU A 526 41.75 -32.87 -18.16
C GLU A 526 41.99 -31.47 -17.57
N ASN A 527 42.58 -30.56 -18.34
CA ASN A 527 42.86 -29.19 -17.91
C ASN A 527 41.62 -28.34 -17.72
N LYS A 528 40.45 -28.78 -18.22
CA LYS A 528 39.13 -28.11 -18.08
C LYS A 528 38.30 -28.70 -16.97
N ARG A 529 38.77 -29.77 -16.31
CA ARG A 529 38.05 -30.45 -15.24
C ARG A 529 38.44 -29.88 -13.87
N ASP A 530 37.47 -29.86 -12.98
CA ASP A 530 37.68 -29.61 -11.55
C ASP A 530 37.03 -30.73 -10.74
N ASN A 531 37.66 -31.13 -9.64
CA ASN A 531 37.14 -32.17 -8.78
C ASN A 531 35.98 -31.61 -7.92
N ILE A 532 34.88 -32.35 -7.88
CA ILE A 532 33.80 -32.06 -6.97
C ILE A 532 34.18 -32.57 -5.58
N PRO A 533 34.32 -31.70 -4.56
CA PRO A 533 34.77 -32.11 -3.22
C PRO A 533 33.86 -33.16 -2.60
N HIS A 534 34.46 -34.05 -1.79
CA HIS A 534 33.76 -35.05 -0.98
C HIS A 534 32.97 -36.10 -1.77
N THR A 535 33.25 -36.31 -3.05
CA THR A 535 32.63 -37.38 -3.84
C THR A 535 33.55 -38.62 -3.88
N SER A 536 32.95 -39.83 -3.79
CA SER A 536 33.65 -41.10 -3.92
C SER A 536 32.83 -42.06 -4.81
N PRO A 537 33.28 -42.44 -6.01
CA PRO A 537 34.54 -42.04 -6.67
C PRO A 537 34.58 -40.53 -6.99
N PRO A 538 35.74 -39.98 -7.27
CA PRO A 538 35.89 -38.57 -7.66
C PRO A 538 35.03 -38.23 -8.85
N LEU A 539 34.17 -37.20 -8.69
CA LEU A 539 33.39 -36.64 -9.78
C LEU A 539 34.06 -35.36 -10.28
N PHE A 540 33.84 -35.05 -11.54
CA PHE A 540 34.44 -33.88 -12.18
C PHE A 540 33.36 -32.92 -12.69
N SER A 541 33.67 -31.62 -12.67
CA SER A 541 32.89 -30.56 -13.32
C SER A 541 33.81 -29.67 -14.17
N PHE A 542 33.21 -28.73 -14.90
CA PHE A 542 34.00 -27.68 -15.57
C PHE A 542 34.37 -26.58 -14.56
N LYS A 543 35.56 -25.97 -14.77
CA LYS A 543 36.07 -24.91 -13.88
C LYS A 543 35.22 -23.62 -13.92
N ASN A 544 34.70 -23.28 -15.09
CA ASN A 544 33.88 -22.07 -15.28
C ASN A 544 33.01 -22.15 -16.56
N ASP A 545 32.06 -21.24 -16.71
CA ASP A 545 31.10 -21.24 -17.81
C ASP A 545 31.72 -20.88 -19.17
N ALA A 546 32.77 -20.04 -19.20
CA ALA A 546 33.47 -19.72 -20.43
C ALA A 546 34.16 -20.97 -21.01
N ASP A 547 34.70 -21.84 -20.16
CA ASP A 547 35.28 -23.11 -20.56
C ASP A 547 34.21 -24.08 -21.09
N LYS A 548 32.99 -24.08 -20.53
CA LYS A 548 31.88 -24.89 -21.04
C LYS A 548 31.49 -24.49 -22.46
N VAL A 549 31.34 -23.19 -22.74
CA VAL A 549 30.98 -22.70 -24.08
C VAL A 549 32.09 -22.98 -25.10
N ALA A 550 33.37 -22.74 -24.75
CA ALA A 550 34.48 -23.06 -25.60
C ALA A 550 34.51 -24.56 -25.93
N PHE A 551 34.39 -25.40 -24.92
CA PHE A 551 34.32 -26.85 -25.08
C PHE A 551 33.15 -27.28 -25.97
N ALA A 552 31.94 -26.74 -25.75
CA ALA A 552 30.75 -27.07 -26.54
C ALA A 552 30.95 -26.76 -28.04
N ASN A 553 31.67 -25.68 -28.34
CA ASN A 553 32.03 -25.36 -29.72
C ASN A 553 33.09 -26.33 -30.31
N ASP A 554 34.09 -26.66 -29.51
CA ASP A 554 35.26 -27.42 -29.97
C ASP A 554 35.01 -28.94 -30.00
N VAL A 555 34.04 -29.46 -29.24
CA VAL A 555 33.75 -30.90 -29.22
C VAL A 555 33.39 -31.40 -30.60
N ALA A 556 34.05 -32.46 -31.02
CA ALA A 556 33.94 -33.01 -32.37
C ALA A 556 32.52 -33.50 -32.69
N ASN A 557 32.04 -33.26 -33.90
CA ASN A 557 30.73 -33.74 -34.35
C ASN A 557 30.64 -35.29 -34.38
N ASN A 558 31.77 -35.99 -34.39
CA ASN A 558 31.86 -37.44 -34.32
C ASN A 558 32.08 -38.00 -32.91
N ALA A 559 32.09 -37.15 -31.88
CA ALA A 559 32.13 -37.58 -30.49
C ALA A 559 30.95 -38.51 -30.14
N ASP A 560 31.08 -39.27 -29.06
CA ASP A 560 30.00 -40.12 -28.57
C ASP A 560 28.96 -39.29 -27.81
N TYR A 561 27.82 -39.08 -28.44
CA TYR A 561 26.66 -38.38 -27.86
C TYR A 561 25.63 -39.34 -27.24
N SER A 562 25.93 -40.63 -27.07
CA SER A 562 24.98 -41.63 -26.55
C SER A 562 24.39 -41.26 -25.18
N GLY A 563 25.13 -40.51 -24.35
CA GLY A 563 24.65 -40.07 -23.08
C GLY A 563 23.48 -39.06 -23.12
N PHE A 564 23.23 -38.45 -24.28
CA PHE A 564 22.06 -37.57 -24.47
C PHE A 564 20.76 -38.34 -24.71
N SER A 565 20.83 -39.65 -25.04
CA SER A 565 19.65 -40.44 -25.45
C SER A 565 18.51 -40.39 -24.47
N ASN A 566 18.74 -40.57 -23.16
CA ASN A 566 17.69 -40.55 -22.14
C ASN A 566 16.92 -39.22 -22.10
N THR A 567 17.64 -38.10 -22.25
CA THR A 567 17.00 -36.76 -22.26
C THR A 567 16.28 -36.51 -23.60
N LEU A 568 16.87 -36.94 -24.73
CA LEU A 568 16.24 -36.81 -26.04
C LEU A 568 14.99 -37.68 -26.18
N GLU A 569 14.98 -38.89 -25.65
CA GLU A 569 13.79 -39.73 -25.60
C GLU A 569 12.65 -39.06 -24.82
N MET A 570 12.95 -38.37 -23.69
CA MET A 570 11.96 -37.58 -23.01
C MET A 570 11.40 -36.44 -23.87
N ILE A 571 12.30 -35.69 -24.54
CA ILE A 571 11.86 -34.59 -25.43
C ILE A 571 10.92 -35.11 -26.54
N PHE A 572 11.23 -36.28 -27.10
CA PHE A 572 10.44 -36.86 -28.18
C PHE A 572 9.11 -37.46 -27.72
N ASN A 573 9.00 -37.87 -26.45
CA ASN A 573 7.78 -38.46 -25.85
C ASN A 573 6.85 -37.40 -25.20
N ILE A 574 7.32 -36.19 -25.05
CA ILE A 574 6.50 -35.03 -24.66
C ILE A 574 5.72 -34.54 -25.86
#